data_582c733590272f678a09bbb9bde12789
#
_entry.id   582c733590272f678a09bbb9bde12789
#
_cell.length_a   1.000
_cell.length_b   1.000
_cell.length_c   1.000
_cell.angle_alpha   90.00
_cell.angle_beta   90.00
_cell.angle_gamma   90.00
#
_symmetry.space_group_name_H-M   'P 1'
#
loop_
_entity.id
_entity.type
_entity.pdbx_description
1 polymer ?
#
loop_
_entity_poly.entity_id
_entity_poly.type
_entity_poly.pdbx_seq_one_letter_code
_entity_poly.pdbx_strand_id
1 'polypeptide(L)'
;FEVELHQKWYNRNLFGTHFGGFLYSMTDPFFVFIVTMNLGKDYIVWDKSAAIDFLKPAKGTILGVFEIGKARLDEIRAEVDALGKNTYHFEADLTDPAGQVVARVRKEVYVRAKARSTP
;
A
#
# COMPACT_ATOMS: atom_id res chain seq x y z
N PHE A 1 2.82 -6.85 -4.86
CA PHE A 1 3.68 -7.36 -3.78
C PHE A 1 2.89 -8.19 -2.80
N GLU A 2 3.42 -9.34 -2.46
CA GLU A 2 2.96 -10.12 -1.33
C GLU A 2 3.90 -9.85 -0.16
N VAL A 3 3.33 -9.61 1.01
CA VAL A 3 4.10 -9.31 2.22
C VAL A 3 3.60 -10.20 3.34
N GLU A 4 4.53 -10.81 4.07
CA GLU A 4 4.22 -11.61 5.24
C GLU A 4 4.83 -10.98 6.49
N LEU A 5 4.07 -10.91 7.56
CA LEU A 5 4.54 -10.52 8.87
C LEU A 5 4.49 -11.73 9.79
N HIS A 6 5.65 -12.25 10.15
CA HIS A 6 5.76 -13.38 11.06
C HIS A 6 5.67 -12.91 12.51
N GLN A 7 4.82 -13.58 13.29
CA GLN A 7 4.68 -13.26 14.69
C GLN A 7 5.90 -13.75 15.48
N LYS A 8 6.56 -12.81 16.14
CA LYS A 8 7.72 -13.05 17.00
C LYS A 8 7.41 -12.58 18.41
N TRP A 9 8.19 -13.02 19.41
CA TRP A 9 7.97 -12.61 20.80
C TRP A 9 8.04 -11.08 20.98
N TYR A 10 8.81 -10.38 20.16
CA TYR A 10 9.01 -8.94 20.27
C TYR A 10 7.96 -8.11 19.52
N ASN A 11 7.14 -8.71 18.64
CA ASN A 11 6.16 -7.98 17.85
C ASN A 11 4.71 -8.33 18.16
N ARG A 12 4.47 -8.97 19.30
CA ARG A 12 3.13 -9.29 19.76
C ARG A 12 2.82 -8.54 21.06
N ASN A 13 1.56 -8.20 21.28
CA ASN A 13 1.12 -7.55 22.50
C ASN A 13 0.82 -8.56 23.61
N LEU A 14 0.31 -8.09 24.77
CA LEU A 14 0.00 -8.94 25.92
C LEU A 14 -1.03 -10.04 25.62
N PHE A 15 -1.83 -9.87 24.58
CA PHE A 15 -2.83 -10.85 24.17
C PHE A 15 -2.31 -11.85 23.13
N GLY A 16 -1.01 -11.79 22.81
CA GLY A 16 -0.39 -12.69 21.84
C GLY A 16 -0.70 -12.34 20.39
N THR A 17 -1.10 -11.09 20.11
CA THR A 17 -1.39 -10.60 18.76
C THR A 17 -0.32 -9.61 18.31
N HIS A 18 -0.25 -9.36 17.00
CA HIS A 18 0.64 -8.33 16.47
C HIS A 18 0.21 -6.94 16.93
N PHE A 19 1.19 -6.10 17.26
CA PHE A 19 0.92 -4.68 17.50
C PHE A 19 0.45 -4.01 16.20
N GLY A 20 -0.50 -3.09 16.32
CA GLY A 20 -1.01 -2.34 15.17
C GLY A 20 0.08 -1.59 14.41
N GLY A 21 1.09 -1.07 15.11
CA GLY A 21 2.22 -0.40 14.49
C GLY A 21 3.03 -1.32 13.57
N PHE A 22 3.20 -2.59 13.93
CA PHE A 22 3.86 -3.57 13.06
C PHE A 22 3.03 -3.90 11.83
N LEU A 23 1.71 -4.05 11.98
CA LEU A 23 0.82 -4.26 10.84
C LEU A 23 0.86 -3.09 9.88
N TYR A 24 0.84 -1.87 10.39
CA TYR A 24 0.94 -0.67 9.56
C TYR A 24 2.30 -0.62 8.84
N SER A 25 3.38 -0.93 9.54
CA SER A 25 4.73 -0.87 8.97
C SER A 25 4.91 -1.82 7.79
N MET A 26 4.28 -3.00 7.83
CA MET A 26 4.38 -3.94 6.70
C MET A 26 3.61 -3.48 5.46
N THR A 27 2.70 -2.52 5.61
CA THR A 27 1.87 -2.01 4.51
C THR A 27 2.39 -0.72 3.92
N ASP A 28 3.21 0.01 4.70
CA ASP A 28 3.79 1.27 4.26
C ASP A 28 4.79 0.98 3.13
N PRO A 29 4.99 1.71 2.28
CA PRO A 29 5.32 2.21 0.98
C PRO A 29 4.94 1.32 -0.23
N PHE A 30 4.29 0.16 -0.09
CA PHE A 30 4.14 -0.78 -1.21
C PHE A 30 3.37 -0.23 -2.40
N PHE A 31 2.23 0.45 -2.17
CA PHE A 31 1.49 1.03 -3.29
C PHE A 31 2.29 2.13 -3.99
N VAL A 32 3.01 2.94 -3.22
CA VAL A 32 3.90 3.98 -3.79
C VAL A 32 4.99 3.33 -4.63
N PHE A 33 5.60 2.24 -4.16
CA PHE A 33 6.61 1.51 -4.92
C PHE A 33 6.06 0.94 -6.22
N ILE A 34 4.87 0.32 -6.19
CA ILE A 34 4.27 -0.23 -7.39
C ILE A 34 4.09 0.86 -8.44
N VAL A 35 3.50 2.00 -8.06
CA VAL A 35 3.26 3.10 -8.98
C VAL A 35 4.58 3.69 -9.48
N THR A 36 5.52 3.95 -8.57
CA THR A 36 6.83 4.52 -8.91
C THR A 36 7.60 3.65 -9.90
N MET A 37 7.66 2.34 -9.64
CA MET A 37 8.40 1.41 -10.49
C MET A 37 7.78 1.27 -11.89
N ASN A 38 6.47 1.42 -12.00
CA ASN A 38 5.76 1.23 -13.26
C ASN A 38 5.62 2.50 -14.08
N LEU A 39 5.49 3.66 -13.44
CA LEU A 39 5.39 4.93 -14.17
C LEU A 39 6.76 5.50 -14.55
N GLY A 40 7.78 5.24 -13.73
CA GLY A 40 9.14 5.66 -14.02
C GLY A 40 9.50 7.05 -13.50
N LYS A 41 10.68 7.51 -13.90
CA LYS A 41 11.32 8.72 -13.35
C LYS A 41 10.67 10.05 -13.74
N ASP A 42 9.77 10.05 -14.71
CA ASP A 42 9.12 11.28 -15.17
C ASP A 42 7.92 11.67 -14.30
N TYR A 43 7.67 10.91 -13.25
CA TYR A 43 6.56 11.11 -12.34
C TYR A 43 7.04 11.21 -10.90
N ILE A 44 6.35 12.05 -10.12
CA ILE A 44 6.57 12.15 -8.69
C ILE A 44 5.40 11.45 -8.01
N VAL A 45 5.70 10.52 -7.12
CA VAL A 45 4.71 9.69 -6.43
C VAL A 45 4.97 9.75 -4.94
N TRP A 46 3.95 10.06 -4.13
CA TRP A 46 4.09 9.94 -2.68
C TRP A 46 2.76 9.62 -2.00
N ASP A 47 2.85 9.12 -0.76
CA ASP A 47 1.68 8.91 0.08
C ASP A 47 1.12 10.25 0.54
N LYS A 48 -0.15 10.49 0.22
CA LYS A 48 -0.86 11.67 0.70
C LYS A 48 -1.51 11.40 2.04
N SER A 49 -2.11 10.25 2.20
CA SER A 49 -2.70 9.80 3.46
C SER A 49 -2.80 8.28 3.49
N ALA A 50 -2.99 7.76 4.69
CA ALA A 50 -3.17 6.34 4.91
C ALA A 50 -4.11 6.12 6.08
N ALA A 51 -4.91 5.06 6.00
CA ALA A 51 -5.77 4.61 7.07
C ALA A 51 -5.69 3.09 7.17
N ILE A 52 -5.79 2.58 8.39
CA ILE A 52 -5.84 1.15 8.64
C ILE A 52 -6.99 0.87 9.60
N ASP A 53 -7.86 -0.05 9.21
CA ASP A 53 -8.96 -0.51 10.06
C ASP A 53 -8.58 -1.87 10.64
N PHE A 54 -8.51 -1.96 11.96
CA PHE A 54 -8.23 -3.22 12.66
C PHE A 54 -9.55 -3.91 12.94
N LEU A 55 -9.79 -5.03 12.26
CA LEU A 55 -11.07 -5.73 12.30
C LEU A 55 -11.08 -6.85 13.34
N LYS A 56 -9.96 -7.54 13.51
CA LYS A 56 -9.79 -8.66 14.43
C LYS A 56 -8.37 -8.70 14.97
N PRO A 57 -8.15 -9.33 16.16
CA PRO A 57 -6.79 -9.56 16.63
C PRO A 57 -5.99 -10.38 15.62
N ALA A 58 -4.79 -9.94 15.29
CA ALA A 58 -3.93 -10.59 14.32
C ALA A 58 -2.99 -11.56 15.03
N LYS A 59 -3.09 -12.84 14.73
CA LYS A 59 -2.25 -13.90 15.30
C LYS A 59 -1.62 -14.73 14.19
N GLY A 60 -0.39 -15.19 14.42
CA GLY A 60 0.35 -15.99 13.46
C GLY A 60 0.93 -15.14 12.34
N THR A 61 1.27 -15.79 11.23
CA THR A 61 1.79 -15.12 10.06
C THR A 61 0.68 -14.36 9.34
N ILE A 62 0.87 -13.06 9.13
CA ILE A 62 -0.09 -12.20 8.44
C ILE A 62 0.37 -12.00 7.01
N LEU A 63 -0.54 -12.22 6.07
CA LEU A 63 -0.29 -12.05 4.63
C LEU A 63 -0.97 -10.78 4.14
N GLY A 64 -0.22 -9.95 3.42
CA GLY A 64 -0.75 -8.80 2.69
C GLY A 64 -0.39 -8.91 1.21
N VAL A 65 -1.36 -8.71 0.34
CA VAL A 65 -1.15 -8.70 -1.11
C VAL A 65 -1.44 -7.29 -1.62
N PHE A 66 -0.42 -6.67 -2.21
CA PHE A 66 -0.50 -5.31 -2.72
C PHE A 66 -0.36 -5.35 -4.24
N GLU A 67 -1.47 -5.14 -4.93
CA GLU A 67 -1.54 -5.26 -6.37
C GLU A 67 -2.16 -4.03 -7.02
N ILE A 68 -1.60 -3.63 -8.14
CA ILE A 68 -2.24 -2.68 -9.07
C ILE A 68 -2.11 -3.31 -10.45
N GLY A 69 -3.22 -3.61 -11.08
CA GLY A 69 -3.22 -4.23 -12.39
C GLY A 69 -2.64 -3.31 -13.47
N LYS A 70 -2.11 -3.90 -14.54
CA LYS A 70 -1.51 -3.15 -15.64
C LYS A 70 -2.48 -2.15 -16.26
N ALA A 71 -3.74 -2.55 -16.45
CA ALA A 71 -4.76 -1.67 -17.02
C ALA A 71 -4.97 -0.43 -16.14
N ARG A 72 -4.98 -0.62 -14.81
CA ARG A 72 -5.12 0.49 -13.87
C ARG A 72 -3.90 1.41 -13.91
N LEU A 73 -2.70 0.86 -14.00
CA LEU A 73 -1.47 1.65 -14.12
C LEU A 73 -1.45 2.47 -15.41
N ASP A 74 -1.92 1.88 -16.50
CA ASP A 74 -2.03 2.60 -17.79
C ASP A 74 -3.05 3.73 -17.71
N GLU A 75 -4.18 3.53 -17.03
CA GLU A 75 -5.15 4.59 -16.75
C GLU A 75 -4.53 5.73 -15.94
N ILE A 76 -3.79 5.40 -14.88
CA ILE A 76 -3.12 6.39 -14.03
C ILE A 76 -2.16 7.23 -14.86
N ARG A 77 -1.35 6.60 -15.69
CA ARG A 77 -0.41 7.30 -16.57
C ARG A 77 -1.13 8.25 -17.52
N ALA A 78 -2.17 7.76 -18.17
CA ALA A 78 -2.93 8.56 -19.13
C ALA A 78 -3.62 9.75 -18.46
N GLU A 79 -4.22 9.54 -17.29
CA GLU A 79 -4.89 10.60 -16.54
C GLU A 79 -3.92 11.66 -16.03
N VAL A 80 -2.77 11.22 -15.49
CA VAL A 80 -1.75 12.16 -15.00
C VAL A 80 -1.13 12.94 -16.14
N ASP A 81 -0.89 12.32 -17.30
CA ASP A 81 -0.37 12.99 -18.47
C ASP A 81 -1.37 14.06 -18.98
N ALA A 82 -2.67 13.78 -18.89
CA ALA A 82 -3.71 14.72 -19.32
C ALA A 82 -3.93 15.86 -18.31
N LEU A 83 -3.93 15.53 -16.99
CA LEU A 83 -4.30 16.47 -15.93
C LEU A 83 -3.10 17.14 -15.26
N GLY A 84 -1.91 16.58 -15.43
CA GLY A 84 -0.69 17.02 -14.74
C GLY A 84 -0.50 16.39 -13.36
N LYS A 85 -1.58 16.12 -12.66
CA LYS A 85 -1.57 15.50 -11.33
C LYS A 85 -2.93 14.86 -11.02
N ASN A 86 -2.93 13.87 -10.15
CA ASN A 86 -4.15 13.28 -9.61
C ASN A 86 -3.85 12.50 -8.33
N THR A 87 -4.89 12.18 -7.58
CA THR A 87 -4.80 11.36 -6.36
C THR A 87 -5.57 10.07 -6.59
N TYR A 88 -5.00 8.96 -6.16
CA TYR A 88 -5.57 7.63 -6.35
C TYR A 88 -5.72 6.92 -5.00
N HIS A 89 -6.76 6.10 -4.91
CA HIS A 89 -7.07 5.34 -3.70
C HIS A 89 -6.83 3.86 -3.95
N PHE A 90 -6.11 3.22 -3.04
CA PHE A 90 -5.83 1.79 -3.08
C PHE A 90 -6.16 1.15 -1.76
N GLU A 91 -6.57 -0.10 -1.81
CA GLU A 91 -6.88 -0.90 -0.63
C GLU A 91 -6.15 -2.24 -0.68
N ALA A 92 -5.82 -2.76 0.50
CA ALA A 92 -5.31 -4.11 0.66
C ALA A 92 -5.84 -4.70 1.96
N ASP A 93 -6.18 -5.98 1.91
CA ASP A 93 -6.60 -6.72 3.09
C ASP A 93 -5.43 -7.51 3.65
N LEU A 94 -5.29 -7.51 4.97
CA LEU A 94 -4.33 -8.34 5.68
C LEU A 94 -5.07 -9.54 6.27
N THR A 95 -4.58 -10.74 5.98
CA THR A 95 -5.24 -11.97 6.37
C THR A 95 -4.39 -12.79 7.32
N ASP A 96 -5.05 -13.55 8.21
CA ASP A 96 -4.41 -14.49 9.11
C ASP A 96 -4.28 -15.89 8.46
N PRO A 97 -3.64 -16.88 9.15
CA PRO A 97 -3.50 -18.22 8.57
C PRO A 97 -4.82 -18.93 8.26
N ALA A 98 -5.91 -18.53 8.90
CA ALA A 98 -7.25 -19.08 8.63
C ALA A 98 -7.93 -18.40 7.45
N GLY A 99 -7.30 -17.40 6.83
CA GLY A 99 -7.86 -16.65 5.71
C GLY A 99 -8.83 -15.55 6.11
N GLN A 100 -8.91 -15.21 7.40
CA GLN A 100 -9.76 -14.14 7.89
C GLN A 100 -9.08 -12.79 7.71
N VAL A 101 -9.84 -11.78 7.29
CA VAL A 101 -9.34 -10.41 7.18
C VAL A 101 -9.22 -9.83 8.59
N VAL A 102 -7.99 -9.54 9.01
CA VAL A 102 -7.70 -8.98 10.34
C VAL A 102 -7.55 -7.46 10.30
N ALA A 103 -7.18 -6.92 9.15
CA ALA A 103 -7.07 -5.48 8.96
C ALA A 103 -7.27 -5.13 7.49
N ARG A 104 -7.72 -3.90 7.25
CA ARG A 104 -7.84 -3.35 5.90
C ARG A 104 -7.08 -2.03 5.83
N VAL A 105 -6.20 -1.93 4.85
CA VAL A 105 -5.38 -0.75 4.62
C VAL A 105 -5.95 0.02 3.45
N ARG A 106 -6.11 1.34 3.64
CA ARG A 106 -6.51 2.27 2.57
C ARG A 106 -5.46 3.34 2.44
N LYS A 107 -5.00 3.57 1.22
CA LYS A 107 -3.95 4.55 0.90
C LYS A 107 -4.45 5.54 -0.12
N GLU A 108 -4.12 6.82 0.08
CA GLU A 108 -4.21 7.84 -0.94
C GLU A 108 -2.80 8.10 -1.47
N VAL A 109 -2.61 7.91 -2.76
CA VAL A 109 -1.33 8.10 -3.42
C VAL A 109 -1.45 9.27 -4.40
N TYR A 110 -0.59 10.27 -4.23
CA TYR A 110 -0.52 11.44 -5.11
C TYR A 110 0.49 11.16 -6.22
N VAL A 111 0.08 11.42 -7.46
CA VAL A 111 0.94 11.25 -8.63
C VAL A 111 0.94 12.55 -9.43
N ARG A 112 2.13 13.03 -9.78
CA ARG A 112 2.32 14.24 -10.57
C ARG A 112 3.34 13.99 -11.67
N ALA A 113 3.04 14.44 -12.88
CA ALA A 113 4.03 14.47 -13.94
C ALA A 113 5.05 15.56 -13.66
N LYS A 114 6.33 15.23 -13.81
CA LYS A 114 7.40 16.24 -13.71
C LYS A 114 7.27 17.24 -14.85
N ALA A 115 7.55 18.50 -14.56
CA ALA A 115 7.62 19.50 -15.60
C ALA A 115 8.70 19.10 -16.61
N ARG A 116 8.33 19.07 -17.91
CA ARG A 116 9.31 18.83 -18.95
C ARG A 116 10.20 20.04 -19.08
N SER A 117 11.51 19.82 -18.97
CA SER A 117 12.44 20.88 -19.37
C SER A 117 12.27 21.08 -20.87
N THR A 118 11.91 22.29 -21.27
CA THR A 118 11.93 22.67 -22.67
C THR A 118 13.38 22.72 -23.14
N PRO A 119 13.70 22.02 -24.22
CA PRO A 119 15.06 22.15 -24.79
C PRO A 119 15.33 23.56 -25.28
#